data_a644de1a3c9c7cfe56dd3022aefdc60e
#
_entry.id   a644de1a3c9c7cfe56dd3022aefdc60e
#
_cell.length_a   1.000
_cell.length_b   1.000
_cell.length_c   1.000
_cell.angle_alpha   90.00
_cell.angle_beta   90.00
_cell.angle_gamma   90.00
#
_symmetry.space_group_name_H-M   'P 1'
#
loop_
_entity.id
_entity.type
_entity.pdbx_description
1 polymer ?
#
loop_
_entity_poly.entity_id
_entity_poly.type
_entity_poly.pdbx_seq_one_letter_code
_entity_poly.pdbx_strand_id
1 'polypeptide(L)'
;SSRNGYQLHMRRGNGYLLEVINDRLLDEFMKSLEHETMFDMKDRVKNMMAYLTLQESYVSMDRMAEQFQISRTSVKKDLQEVENQLQVHRLQLEKKSHYGIRIRGDTQHIRKLMSELYFDGNTFITQELEKEEASFSRIHEVLVHSIEQEHLNINYNELKNVIVWLKVTLYLAQIRKEERYHPNEGKDACERVGAEVIQTVEGLFTYGISKKTYQQFLEVLRINIRQMVPASSFSVSLREDIDQFLHECDEVYGTEFSEDEVFKTSLLTHVSLLIDRLHQKISYKNNLISEICIRYPMIFNIAIRFTDMLKEKYDVEA
;
A
#
# COMPACT_ATOMS: atom_id res chain seq x y z
N SER A 1 2.56 8.76 34.88
CA SER A 1 3.69 8.30 34.05
C SER A 1 4.24 6.97 34.50
N SER A 2 4.73 6.78 35.74
CA SER A 2 5.19 5.45 36.21
C SER A 2 4.09 4.37 36.27
N ARG A 3 2.82 4.76 36.34
CA ARG A 3 1.66 3.85 36.30
C ARG A 3 1.44 3.20 34.92
N ASN A 4 1.97 3.78 33.87
CA ASN A 4 1.78 3.32 32.47
C ASN A 4 3.02 2.59 31.92
N GLY A 5 3.95 2.18 32.79
CA GLY A 5 5.12 1.41 32.39
C GLY A 5 6.26 2.21 31.75
N TYR A 6 6.19 3.54 31.71
CA TYR A 6 7.26 4.38 31.17
C TYR A 6 7.49 5.64 32.00
N GLN A 7 8.65 6.26 31.80
CA GLN A 7 9.01 7.55 32.35
C GLN A 7 9.54 8.47 31.23
N LEU A 8 9.05 9.71 31.20
CA LEU A 8 9.47 10.71 30.21
C LEU A 8 10.40 11.70 30.88
N HIS A 9 11.64 11.79 30.41
CA HIS A 9 12.65 12.72 30.89
C HIS A 9 12.84 13.85 29.88
N MET A 10 12.64 15.10 30.31
CA MET A 10 12.93 16.26 29.49
C MET A 10 14.40 16.67 29.67
N ARG A 11 15.19 16.68 28.59
CA ARG A 11 16.55 17.20 28.56
C ARG A 11 16.55 18.56 27.87
N ARG A 12 16.81 19.61 28.63
CA ARG A 12 16.89 20.99 28.09
C ARG A 12 17.88 21.03 26.93
N GLY A 13 17.42 21.43 25.74
CA GLY A 13 18.21 21.48 24.50
C GLY A 13 18.25 20.20 23.66
N ASN A 14 17.85 19.02 24.20
CA ASN A 14 17.94 17.73 23.52
C ASN A 14 16.60 17.00 23.36
N GLY A 15 15.47 17.62 23.75
CA GLY A 15 14.14 17.01 23.60
C GLY A 15 13.74 16.12 24.76
N TYR A 16 12.97 15.07 24.46
CA TYR A 16 12.43 14.13 25.44
C TYR A 16 13.04 12.75 25.26
N LEU A 17 13.36 12.08 26.38
CA LEU A 17 13.80 10.69 26.43
C LEU A 17 12.70 9.87 27.09
N LEU A 18 12.22 8.82 26.39
CA LEU A 18 11.31 7.83 26.94
C LEU A 18 12.13 6.70 27.55
N GLU A 19 11.97 6.44 28.84
CA GLU A 19 12.52 5.28 29.54
C GLU A 19 11.41 4.28 29.80
N VAL A 20 11.54 3.07 29.26
CA VAL A 20 10.60 1.97 29.49
C VAL A 20 10.94 1.28 30.80
N ILE A 21 10.01 1.29 31.76
CA ILE A 21 10.17 0.68 33.09
C ILE A 21 9.54 -0.71 33.12
N ASN A 22 8.45 -0.91 32.38
CA ASN A 22 7.73 -2.17 32.29
C ASN A 22 7.05 -2.29 30.93
N ASP A 23 7.56 -3.20 30.10
CA ASP A 23 7.09 -3.42 28.72
C ASP A 23 5.60 -3.79 28.67
N ARG A 24 5.14 -4.66 29.57
CA ARG A 24 3.74 -5.09 29.60
C ARG A 24 2.78 -3.92 29.90
N LEU A 25 3.11 -3.08 30.88
CA LEU A 25 2.30 -1.91 31.20
C LEU A 25 2.35 -0.85 30.09
N LEU A 26 3.49 -0.73 29.40
CA LEU A 26 3.60 0.14 28.24
C LEU A 26 2.74 -0.37 27.08
N ASP A 27 2.76 -1.67 26.80
CA ASP A 27 1.90 -2.28 25.77
C ASP A 27 0.42 -2.12 26.07
N GLU A 28 0.00 -2.30 27.34
CA GLU A 28 -1.37 -2.08 27.78
C GLU A 28 -1.75 -0.59 27.63
N PHE A 29 -0.83 0.32 27.94
CA PHE A 29 -1.04 1.76 27.74
C PHE A 29 -1.10 2.13 26.26
N MET A 30 -0.21 1.61 25.41
CA MET A 30 -0.25 1.84 23.98
C MET A 30 -1.56 1.35 23.35
N LYS A 31 -2.05 0.18 23.75
CA LYS A 31 -3.38 -0.33 23.36
C LYS A 31 -4.52 0.57 23.84
N SER A 32 -4.38 1.17 25.03
CA SER A 32 -5.39 2.14 25.52
C SER A 32 -5.40 3.43 24.69
N LEU A 33 -4.21 3.90 24.24
CA LEU A 33 -4.11 5.06 23.35
C LEU A 33 -4.66 4.78 21.95
N GLU A 34 -4.52 3.58 21.43
CA GLU A 34 -5.18 3.16 20.19
C GLU A 34 -6.72 3.26 20.33
N HIS A 35 -7.25 2.97 21.53
CA HIS A 35 -8.66 3.17 21.83
C HIS A 35 -9.04 4.66 21.99
N GLU A 36 -8.18 5.50 22.56
CA GLU A 36 -8.43 6.93 22.70
C GLU A 36 -8.44 7.68 21.36
N THR A 37 -7.64 7.27 20.35
CA THR A 37 -7.68 7.85 18.99
C THR A 37 -9.00 7.58 18.26
N MET A 38 -9.80 6.62 18.69
CA MET A 38 -11.18 6.44 18.19
C MET A 38 -12.12 7.60 18.57
N PHE A 39 -11.72 8.52 19.44
CA PHE A 39 -12.58 9.62 19.93
C PHE A 39 -12.54 10.87 19.04
N ASP A 40 -11.57 11.08 18.16
CA ASP A 40 -11.66 12.15 17.18
C ASP A 40 -12.77 11.82 16.17
N MET A 41 -13.68 12.78 15.96
CA MET A 41 -14.83 12.61 15.07
C MET A 41 -14.40 12.22 13.65
N LYS A 42 -13.30 12.77 13.12
CA LYS A 42 -12.82 12.48 11.76
C LYS A 42 -12.34 11.04 11.64
N ASP A 43 -11.53 10.58 12.60
CA ASP A 43 -11.03 9.22 12.62
C ASP A 43 -12.16 8.23 12.88
N ARG A 44 -13.12 8.57 13.73
CA ARG A 44 -14.28 7.74 13.98
C ARG A 44 -15.17 7.58 12.75
N VAL A 45 -15.37 8.64 11.96
CA VAL A 45 -16.12 8.58 10.68
C VAL A 45 -15.41 7.64 9.69
N LYS A 46 -14.07 7.75 9.51
CA LYS A 46 -13.29 6.83 8.69
C LYS A 46 -13.39 5.38 9.19
N ASN A 47 -13.29 5.18 10.50
CA ASN A 47 -13.42 3.87 11.11
C ASN A 47 -14.83 3.29 10.94
N MET A 48 -15.88 4.10 11.01
CA MET A 48 -17.26 3.66 10.71
C MET A 48 -17.43 3.26 9.24
N MET A 49 -16.84 4.01 8.30
CA MET A 49 -16.82 3.65 6.89
C MET A 49 -16.12 2.30 6.68
N ALA A 50 -14.92 2.14 7.26
CA ALA A 50 -14.16 0.90 7.20
C ALA A 50 -14.94 -0.28 7.78
N TYR A 51 -15.45 -0.13 8.98
CA TYR A 51 -16.24 -1.17 9.65
C TYR A 51 -17.46 -1.59 8.83
N LEU A 52 -18.23 -0.64 8.31
CA LEU A 52 -19.42 -0.92 7.49
C LEU A 52 -19.06 -1.57 6.15
N THR A 53 -17.92 -1.22 5.58
CA THR A 53 -17.45 -1.81 4.30
C THR A 53 -17.09 -3.29 4.45
N LEU A 54 -16.61 -3.68 5.63
CA LEU A 54 -16.28 -5.07 5.96
C LEU A 54 -17.51 -5.93 6.32
N GLN A 55 -18.71 -5.35 6.45
CA GLN A 55 -19.92 -6.11 6.81
C GLN A 55 -20.66 -6.61 5.58
N GLU A 56 -20.98 -7.90 5.56
CA GLU A 56 -21.83 -8.52 4.51
C GLU A 56 -23.33 -8.15 4.68
N SER A 57 -23.74 -7.94 5.91
CA SER A 57 -25.14 -7.72 6.30
C SER A 57 -25.37 -6.32 6.87
N TYR A 58 -26.64 -6.02 7.11
CA TYR A 58 -27.00 -4.77 7.81
C TYR A 58 -26.47 -4.77 9.24
N VAL A 59 -25.94 -3.64 9.69
CA VAL A 59 -25.48 -3.39 11.05
C VAL A 59 -26.48 -2.54 11.77
N SER A 60 -26.93 -2.99 12.96
CA SER A 60 -27.85 -2.21 13.77
C SER A 60 -27.19 -0.99 14.41
N MET A 61 -27.98 0.03 14.73
CA MET A 61 -27.49 1.23 15.45
C MET A 61 -26.89 0.88 16.81
N ASP A 62 -27.40 -0.17 17.47
CA ASP A 62 -26.88 -0.64 18.75
C ASP A 62 -25.50 -1.25 18.60
N ARG A 63 -25.33 -2.10 17.59
CA ARG A 63 -24.02 -2.70 17.29
C ARG A 63 -22.98 -1.65 16.92
N MET A 64 -23.38 -0.58 16.21
CA MET A 64 -22.50 0.57 15.95
C MET A 64 -22.14 1.32 17.23
N ALA A 65 -23.12 1.58 18.09
CA ALA A 65 -22.91 2.27 19.36
C ALA A 65 -21.96 1.47 20.28
N GLU A 66 -22.13 0.16 20.34
CA GLU A 66 -21.28 -0.77 21.08
C GLU A 66 -19.86 -0.84 20.49
N GLN A 67 -19.74 -1.02 19.17
CA GLN A 67 -18.45 -1.13 18.48
C GLN A 67 -17.58 0.12 18.69
N PHE A 68 -18.18 1.31 18.63
CA PHE A 68 -17.48 2.57 18.76
C PHE A 68 -17.56 3.19 20.17
N GLN A 69 -18.18 2.50 21.14
CA GLN A 69 -18.33 2.92 22.53
C GLN A 69 -18.93 4.34 22.68
N ILE A 70 -19.92 4.67 21.85
CA ILE A 70 -20.60 5.97 21.83
C ILE A 70 -22.10 5.80 21.90
N SER A 71 -22.82 6.91 22.21
CA SER A 71 -24.29 6.90 22.25
C SER A 71 -24.89 6.71 20.85
N ARG A 72 -26.11 6.15 20.78
CA ARG A 72 -26.91 6.10 19.53
C ARG A 72 -27.08 7.46 18.87
N THR A 73 -27.20 8.52 19.68
CA THR A 73 -27.30 9.89 19.17
C THR A 73 -26.01 10.33 18.47
N SER A 74 -24.86 10.00 19.05
CA SER A 74 -23.55 10.25 18.43
C SER A 74 -23.38 9.45 17.14
N VAL A 75 -23.75 8.15 17.13
CA VAL A 75 -23.75 7.34 15.91
C VAL A 75 -24.59 7.99 14.81
N LYS A 76 -25.80 8.45 15.14
CA LYS A 76 -26.69 9.11 14.16
C LYS A 76 -26.07 10.36 13.56
N LYS A 77 -25.38 11.16 14.39
CA LYS A 77 -24.68 12.37 13.95
C LYS A 77 -23.50 12.01 13.02
N ASP A 78 -22.67 11.04 13.42
CA ASP A 78 -21.50 10.64 12.65
C ASP A 78 -21.89 9.97 11.32
N LEU A 79 -22.99 9.22 11.29
CA LEU A 79 -23.52 8.61 10.07
C LEU A 79 -23.98 9.63 9.02
N GLN A 80 -24.28 10.86 9.38
CA GLN A 80 -24.54 11.93 8.40
C GLN A 80 -23.24 12.29 7.66
N GLU A 81 -22.14 12.37 8.40
CA GLU A 81 -20.83 12.64 7.80
C GLU A 81 -20.32 11.44 7.00
N VAL A 82 -20.51 10.19 7.48
CA VAL A 82 -20.28 8.97 6.72
C VAL A 82 -21.01 9.01 5.37
N GLU A 83 -22.29 9.40 5.37
CA GLU A 83 -23.10 9.49 4.15
C GLU A 83 -22.54 10.52 3.16
N ASN A 84 -22.10 11.70 3.66
CA ASN A 84 -21.45 12.73 2.83
C ASN A 84 -20.16 12.21 2.20
N GLN A 85 -19.29 11.54 2.97
CA GLN A 85 -18.04 11.01 2.47
C GLN A 85 -18.25 9.84 1.50
N LEU A 86 -19.20 8.96 1.75
CA LEU A 86 -19.55 7.89 0.81
C LEU A 86 -20.01 8.41 -0.56
N GLN A 87 -20.71 9.57 -0.61
CA GLN A 87 -21.11 10.19 -1.88
C GLN A 87 -19.90 10.59 -2.74
N VAL A 88 -18.81 11.06 -2.13
CA VAL A 88 -17.54 11.36 -2.84
C VAL A 88 -17.02 10.12 -3.54
N HIS A 89 -17.18 8.95 -2.93
CA HIS A 89 -16.82 7.65 -3.49
C HIS A 89 -17.90 7.03 -4.37
N ARG A 90 -19.00 7.76 -4.70
CA ARG A 90 -20.16 7.25 -5.45
C ARG A 90 -20.80 6.02 -4.79
N LEU A 91 -20.75 5.98 -3.47
CA LEU A 91 -21.36 4.96 -2.62
C LEU A 91 -22.53 5.57 -1.84
N GLN A 92 -23.42 4.71 -1.35
CA GLN A 92 -24.60 5.11 -0.61
C GLN A 92 -24.71 4.37 0.72
N LEU A 93 -25.22 5.04 1.74
CA LEU A 93 -25.59 4.42 3.01
C LEU A 93 -27.06 4.00 2.94
N GLU A 94 -27.28 2.70 2.72
CA GLU A 94 -28.65 2.15 2.73
C GLU A 94 -29.13 1.96 4.17
N LYS A 95 -30.28 2.54 4.50
CA LYS A 95 -30.91 2.46 5.81
C LYS A 95 -32.22 1.67 5.67
N LYS A 96 -32.35 0.54 6.36
CA LYS A 96 -33.54 -0.31 6.31
C LYS A 96 -34.13 -0.44 7.71
N SER A 97 -35.41 -0.04 7.86
CA SER A 97 -36.12 -0.12 9.15
C SER A 97 -36.05 -1.55 9.71
N HIS A 98 -35.78 -1.66 11.01
CA HIS A 98 -35.58 -2.92 11.76
C HIS A 98 -34.38 -3.78 11.38
N TYR A 99 -33.69 -3.52 10.27
CA TYR A 99 -32.50 -4.26 9.86
C TYR A 99 -31.20 -3.52 10.18
N GLY A 100 -31.18 -2.20 10.02
CA GLY A 100 -30.01 -1.38 10.27
C GLY A 100 -29.49 -0.65 9.02
N ILE A 101 -28.18 -0.54 8.92
CA ILE A 101 -27.47 0.20 7.88
C ILE A 101 -26.43 -0.66 7.20
N ARG A 102 -26.16 -0.40 5.93
CA ARG A 102 -25.03 -0.97 5.18
C ARG A 102 -24.58 -0.04 4.06
N ILE A 103 -23.34 -0.22 3.59
CA ILE A 103 -22.86 0.46 2.39
C ILE A 103 -23.34 -0.28 1.16
N ARG A 104 -23.85 0.49 0.17
CA ARG A 104 -24.28 0.01 -1.13
C ARG A 104 -23.59 0.78 -2.26
N GLY A 105 -23.23 0.07 -3.32
CA GLY A 105 -22.67 0.64 -4.52
C GLY A 105 -21.96 -0.38 -5.40
N ASP A 106 -21.32 0.11 -6.45
CA ASP A 106 -20.53 -0.72 -7.35
C ASP A 106 -19.28 -1.27 -6.66
N THR A 107 -18.91 -2.49 -6.99
CA THR A 107 -17.73 -3.18 -6.43
C THR A 107 -16.44 -2.39 -6.65
N GLN A 108 -16.29 -1.71 -7.78
CA GLN A 108 -15.10 -0.92 -8.07
C GLN A 108 -14.98 0.28 -7.12
N HIS A 109 -16.10 0.94 -6.78
CA HIS A 109 -16.11 2.04 -5.83
C HIS A 109 -15.83 1.56 -4.40
N ILE A 110 -16.38 0.40 -4.01
CA ILE A 110 -16.06 -0.22 -2.71
C ILE A 110 -14.58 -0.58 -2.64
N ARG A 111 -14.03 -1.20 -3.70
CA ARG A 111 -12.59 -1.53 -3.79
C ARG A 111 -11.72 -0.28 -3.65
N LYS A 112 -12.07 0.79 -4.36
CA LYS A 112 -11.35 2.06 -4.27
C LYS A 112 -11.34 2.60 -2.85
N LEU A 113 -12.50 2.66 -2.20
CA LEU A 113 -12.62 3.11 -0.80
C LEU A 113 -11.76 2.26 0.14
N MET A 114 -11.83 0.93 0.03
CA MET A 114 -11.03 0.03 0.86
C MET A 114 -9.52 0.21 0.65
N SER A 115 -9.09 0.39 -0.61
CA SER A 115 -7.68 0.65 -0.93
C SER A 115 -7.20 1.98 -0.34
N GLU A 116 -7.99 3.04 -0.44
CA GLU A 116 -7.66 4.34 0.16
C GLU A 116 -7.56 4.25 1.69
N LEU A 117 -8.52 3.57 2.34
CA LEU A 117 -8.48 3.35 3.78
C LEU A 117 -7.27 2.50 4.22
N TYR A 118 -6.88 1.50 3.41
CA TYR A 118 -5.67 0.73 3.67
C TYR A 118 -4.41 1.59 3.59
N PHE A 119 -4.27 2.43 2.55
CA PHE A 119 -3.13 3.35 2.40
C PHE A 119 -3.11 4.44 3.48
N ASP A 120 -4.27 4.84 3.99
CA ASP A 120 -4.40 5.74 5.14
C ASP A 120 -4.03 5.06 6.48
N GLY A 121 -3.72 3.76 6.48
CA GLY A 121 -3.38 2.99 7.68
C GLY A 121 -4.58 2.69 8.58
N ASN A 122 -5.80 2.62 8.02
CA ASN A 122 -6.99 2.30 8.81
C ASN A 122 -6.90 0.90 9.41
N THR A 123 -6.95 0.81 10.74
CA THR A 123 -6.72 -0.43 11.49
C THR A 123 -7.73 -1.54 11.16
N PHE A 124 -9.01 -1.22 10.94
CA PHE A 124 -10.01 -2.23 10.58
C PHE A 124 -9.69 -2.90 9.24
N ILE A 125 -9.36 -2.08 8.22
CA ILE A 125 -9.04 -2.59 6.88
C ILE A 125 -7.71 -3.33 6.88
N THR A 126 -6.68 -2.75 7.54
CA THR A 126 -5.34 -3.35 7.60
C THR A 126 -5.38 -4.71 8.30
N GLN A 127 -5.97 -4.79 9.49
CA GLN A 127 -6.10 -6.05 10.23
C GLN A 127 -6.86 -7.12 9.45
N GLU A 128 -7.89 -6.75 8.69
CA GLU A 128 -8.65 -7.72 7.89
C GLU A 128 -7.85 -8.22 6.69
N LEU A 129 -7.21 -7.31 5.94
CA LEU A 129 -6.47 -7.66 4.72
C LEU A 129 -5.10 -8.33 4.99
N GLU A 130 -4.56 -8.20 6.20
CA GLU A 130 -3.29 -8.83 6.58
C GLU A 130 -3.45 -10.22 7.23
N LYS A 131 -4.67 -10.72 7.39
CA LYS A 131 -4.91 -12.09 7.89
C LYS A 131 -4.24 -13.18 7.05
N GLU A 132 -4.12 -12.94 5.75
CA GLU A 132 -3.55 -13.87 4.77
C GLU A 132 -2.16 -13.43 4.27
N GLU A 133 -1.38 -12.73 5.12
CA GLU A 133 -0.10 -12.11 4.70
C GLU A 133 0.89 -13.13 4.13
N ALA A 134 0.96 -14.35 4.68
CA ALA A 134 1.82 -15.40 4.14
C ALA A 134 1.46 -15.79 2.69
N SER A 135 0.16 -15.88 2.38
CA SER A 135 -0.33 -16.15 1.02
C SER A 135 0.01 -14.98 0.08
N PHE A 136 -0.14 -13.75 0.57
CA PHE A 136 0.20 -12.56 -0.23
C PHE A 136 1.69 -12.36 -0.43
N SER A 137 2.54 -12.77 0.51
CA SER A 137 4.00 -12.81 0.30
C SER A 137 4.36 -13.73 -0.87
N ARG A 138 3.71 -14.90 -0.98
CA ARG A 138 3.93 -15.80 -2.12
C ARG A 138 3.42 -15.22 -3.43
N ILE A 139 2.26 -14.58 -3.44
CA ILE A 139 1.73 -13.87 -4.63
C ILE A 139 2.68 -12.76 -5.07
N HIS A 140 3.21 -12.00 -4.11
CA HIS A 140 4.21 -10.95 -4.37
C HIS A 140 5.46 -11.51 -5.06
N GLU A 141 6.05 -12.60 -4.53
CA GLU A 141 7.20 -13.27 -5.13
C GLU A 141 6.92 -13.69 -6.58
N VAL A 142 5.78 -14.35 -6.82
CA VAL A 142 5.40 -14.78 -8.16
C VAL A 142 5.17 -13.58 -9.09
N LEU A 143 4.49 -12.55 -8.64
CA LEU A 143 4.26 -11.33 -9.44
C LEU A 143 5.57 -10.68 -9.87
N VAL A 144 6.52 -10.50 -8.94
CA VAL A 144 7.84 -9.92 -9.25
C VAL A 144 8.60 -10.81 -10.23
N HIS A 145 8.66 -12.11 -9.96
CA HIS A 145 9.35 -13.06 -10.82
C HIS A 145 8.78 -13.10 -12.26
N SER A 146 7.45 -13.15 -12.39
CA SER A 146 6.80 -13.15 -13.71
C SER A 146 7.03 -11.84 -14.48
N ILE A 147 7.04 -10.69 -13.79
CA ILE A 147 7.38 -9.40 -14.38
C ILE A 147 8.79 -9.39 -14.93
N GLU A 148 9.75 -9.92 -14.18
CA GLU A 148 11.16 -10.03 -14.60
C GLU A 148 11.32 -10.98 -15.79
N GLN A 149 10.68 -12.14 -15.78
CA GLN A 149 10.73 -13.10 -16.91
C GLN A 149 10.18 -12.51 -18.21
N GLU A 150 9.17 -11.67 -18.13
CA GLU A 150 8.57 -11.00 -19.27
C GLU A 150 9.34 -9.72 -19.70
N HIS A 151 10.52 -9.46 -19.12
CA HIS A 151 11.31 -8.25 -19.35
C HIS A 151 10.51 -6.96 -19.13
N LEU A 152 9.64 -6.97 -18.13
CA LEU A 152 8.86 -5.84 -17.69
C LEU A 152 9.44 -5.25 -16.40
N ASN A 153 9.01 -4.04 -16.06
CA ASN A 153 9.44 -3.35 -14.84
C ASN A 153 8.24 -2.78 -14.09
N ILE A 154 8.36 -2.75 -12.78
CA ILE A 154 7.39 -2.15 -11.86
C ILE A 154 8.14 -1.50 -10.70
N ASN A 155 7.78 -0.28 -10.31
CA ASN A 155 8.38 0.33 -9.13
C ASN A 155 7.64 -0.11 -7.84
N TYR A 156 8.27 0.15 -6.70
CA TYR A 156 7.74 -0.28 -5.40
C TYR A 156 6.31 0.23 -5.11
N ASN A 157 6.00 1.49 -5.42
CA ASN A 157 4.67 2.04 -5.17
C ASN A 157 3.62 1.42 -6.10
N GLU A 158 3.97 1.21 -7.35
CA GLU A 158 3.12 0.54 -8.34
C GLU A 158 2.88 -0.93 -7.94
N LEU A 159 3.92 -1.64 -7.50
CA LEU A 159 3.82 -3.00 -6.99
C LEU A 159 2.92 -3.06 -5.75
N LYS A 160 3.11 -2.15 -4.80
CA LYS A 160 2.25 -2.02 -3.61
C LYS A 160 0.79 -1.77 -4.01
N ASN A 161 0.53 -0.91 -5.01
CA ASN A 161 -0.81 -0.68 -5.53
C ASN A 161 -1.44 -1.95 -6.10
N VAL A 162 -0.68 -2.73 -6.88
CA VAL A 162 -1.17 -4.01 -7.45
C VAL A 162 -1.49 -5.02 -6.34
N ILE A 163 -0.61 -5.16 -5.35
CA ILE A 163 -0.81 -6.09 -4.24
C ILE A 163 -2.02 -5.67 -3.38
N VAL A 164 -2.17 -4.39 -3.04
CA VAL A 164 -3.33 -3.90 -2.29
C VAL A 164 -4.61 -4.09 -3.08
N TRP A 165 -4.59 -3.84 -4.38
CA TRP A 165 -5.73 -4.09 -5.25
C TRP A 165 -6.13 -5.57 -5.22
N LEU A 166 -5.16 -6.50 -5.27
CA LEU A 166 -5.41 -7.94 -5.16
C LEU A 166 -5.97 -8.32 -3.78
N LYS A 167 -5.37 -7.84 -2.68
CA LYS A 167 -5.85 -8.08 -1.31
C LYS A 167 -7.32 -7.72 -1.17
N VAL A 168 -7.68 -6.49 -1.55
CA VAL A 168 -9.07 -6.00 -1.48
C VAL A 168 -9.98 -6.80 -2.42
N THR A 169 -9.50 -7.12 -3.62
CA THR A 169 -10.29 -7.86 -4.62
C THR A 169 -10.61 -9.26 -4.14
N LEU A 170 -9.63 -9.99 -3.62
CA LEU A 170 -9.81 -11.35 -3.12
C LEU A 170 -10.72 -11.37 -1.88
N TYR A 171 -10.58 -10.40 -0.99
CA TYR A 171 -11.50 -10.22 0.13
C TYR A 171 -12.96 -10.05 -0.35
N LEU A 172 -13.19 -9.17 -1.33
CA LEU A 172 -14.53 -8.94 -1.88
C LEU A 172 -15.07 -10.15 -2.65
N ALA A 173 -14.20 -10.87 -3.37
CA ALA A 173 -14.57 -12.09 -4.09
C ALA A 173 -14.99 -13.21 -3.13
N GLN A 174 -14.30 -13.37 -2.00
CA GLN A 174 -14.66 -14.32 -0.95
C GLN A 174 -16.06 -14.02 -0.39
N ILE A 175 -16.33 -12.78 0.01
CA ILE A 175 -17.62 -12.36 0.58
C ILE A 175 -18.74 -12.55 -0.44
N ARG A 176 -18.51 -12.21 -1.69
CA ARG A 176 -19.52 -12.25 -2.76
C ARG A 176 -19.67 -13.60 -3.42
N LYS A 177 -18.82 -14.57 -3.07
CA LYS A 177 -18.79 -15.91 -3.67
C LYS A 177 -18.70 -15.82 -5.20
N GLU A 178 -17.76 -15.01 -5.70
CA GLU A 178 -17.56 -14.86 -7.14
C GLU A 178 -17.22 -16.21 -7.78
N GLU A 179 -17.74 -16.45 -8.99
CA GLU A 179 -17.39 -17.61 -9.79
C GLU A 179 -15.92 -17.55 -10.20
N ARG A 180 -15.18 -18.64 -10.02
CA ARG A 180 -13.76 -18.72 -10.36
C ARG A 180 -13.56 -18.71 -11.87
N TYR A 181 -12.70 -17.84 -12.32
CA TYR A 181 -12.24 -17.80 -13.70
C TYR A 181 -10.82 -18.36 -13.81
N HIS A 182 -10.64 -19.33 -14.68
CA HIS A 182 -9.35 -19.92 -15.00
C HIS A 182 -8.81 -19.25 -16.28
N PRO A 183 -7.79 -18.37 -16.21
CA PRO A 183 -7.23 -17.77 -17.39
C PRO A 183 -6.46 -18.81 -18.22
N ASN A 184 -6.58 -18.72 -19.54
CA ASN A 184 -5.72 -19.44 -20.48
C ASN A 184 -4.34 -18.79 -20.54
N GLU A 185 -3.40 -19.43 -21.26
CA GLU A 185 -2.12 -18.80 -21.57
C GLU A 185 -2.33 -17.41 -22.20
N GLY A 186 -1.65 -16.40 -21.62
CA GLY A 186 -1.78 -15.02 -22.04
C GLY A 186 -1.16 -14.76 -23.42
N LYS A 187 -1.79 -13.88 -24.21
CA LYS A 187 -1.31 -13.48 -25.53
C LYS A 187 -0.23 -12.40 -25.47
N ASP A 188 -0.33 -11.49 -24.53
CA ASP A 188 0.66 -10.46 -24.26
C ASP A 188 1.35 -10.68 -22.90
N ALA A 189 2.45 -9.96 -22.65
CA ALA A 189 3.24 -10.11 -21.45
C ALA A 189 2.43 -9.87 -20.15
N CYS A 190 1.55 -8.83 -20.13
CA CYS A 190 0.70 -8.58 -18.98
C CYS A 190 -0.34 -9.70 -18.76
N GLU A 191 -0.85 -10.31 -19.83
CA GLU A 191 -1.78 -11.44 -19.73
C GLU A 191 -1.06 -12.69 -19.17
N ARG A 192 0.21 -12.94 -19.58
CA ARG A 192 1.01 -14.05 -19.02
C ARG A 192 1.29 -13.84 -17.54
N VAL A 193 1.76 -12.65 -17.14
CA VAL A 193 1.92 -12.28 -15.73
C VAL A 193 0.60 -12.45 -14.96
N GLY A 194 -0.50 -11.93 -15.50
CA GLY A 194 -1.81 -12.02 -14.88
C GLY A 194 -2.29 -13.46 -14.71
N ALA A 195 -2.07 -14.32 -15.71
CA ALA A 195 -2.45 -15.73 -15.65
C ALA A 195 -1.68 -16.49 -14.56
N GLU A 196 -0.36 -16.29 -14.47
CA GLU A 196 0.50 -16.93 -13.47
C GLU A 196 0.12 -16.51 -12.04
N VAL A 197 -0.14 -15.21 -11.84
CA VAL A 197 -0.61 -14.69 -10.54
C VAL A 197 -1.94 -15.33 -10.16
N ILE A 198 -2.91 -15.45 -11.08
CA ILE A 198 -4.22 -16.03 -10.75
C ILE A 198 -4.13 -17.54 -10.53
N GLN A 199 -3.27 -18.26 -11.25
CA GLN A 199 -2.99 -19.67 -10.95
C GLN A 199 -2.44 -19.85 -9.54
N THR A 200 -1.56 -18.95 -9.12
CA THR A 200 -1.02 -18.94 -7.74
C THR A 200 -2.13 -18.67 -6.72
N VAL A 201 -3.01 -17.71 -6.99
CA VAL A 201 -4.21 -17.45 -6.15
C VAL A 201 -5.08 -18.70 -6.02
N GLU A 202 -5.31 -19.41 -7.11
CA GLU A 202 -6.12 -20.65 -7.11
C GLU A 202 -5.49 -21.78 -6.29
N GLY A 203 -4.16 -21.83 -6.24
CA GLY A 203 -3.44 -22.80 -5.39
C GLY A 203 -3.45 -22.46 -3.90
N LEU A 204 -3.57 -21.18 -3.56
CA LEU A 204 -3.50 -20.69 -2.17
C LEU A 204 -4.88 -20.52 -1.52
N PHE A 205 -5.92 -20.19 -2.32
CA PHE A 205 -7.24 -19.85 -1.80
C PHE A 205 -8.32 -20.82 -2.32
N THR A 206 -9.34 -21.08 -1.50
CA THR A 206 -10.51 -21.85 -1.90
C THR A 206 -11.52 -21.06 -2.74
N TYR A 207 -11.28 -19.76 -2.93
CA TYR A 207 -12.06 -18.82 -3.73
C TYR A 207 -11.14 -18.14 -4.76
N GLY A 208 -11.72 -17.44 -5.72
CA GLY A 208 -10.98 -16.77 -6.79
C GLY A 208 -11.77 -15.59 -7.32
N ILE A 209 -11.38 -15.07 -8.47
CA ILE A 209 -11.99 -13.89 -9.09
C ILE A 209 -12.74 -14.28 -10.37
N SER A 210 -13.79 -13.52 -10.69
CA SER A 210 -14.57 -13.70 -11.92
C SER A 210 -13.79 -13.24 -13.17
N LYS A 211 -14.23 -13.67 -14.36
CA LYS A 211 -13.65 -13.23 -15.63
C LYS A 211 -13.63 -11.69 -15.77
N LYS A 212 -14.71 -11.04 -15.35
CA LYS A 212 -14.79 -9.57 -15.35
C LYS A 212 -13.74 -8.94 -14.43
N THR A 213 -13.58 -9.49 -13.24
CA THR A 213 -12.59 -9.03 -12.25
C THR A 213 -11.16 -9.28 -12.73
N TYR A 214 -10.92 -10.42 -13.41
CA TYR A 214 -9.64 -10.69 -14.07
C TYR A 214 -9.27 -9.67 -15.14
N GLN A 215 -10.23 -9.27 -15.98
CA GLN A 215 -9.99 -8.21 -16.97
C GLN A 215 -9.62 -6.88 -16.31
N GLN A 216 -10.26 -6.53 -15.20
CA GLN A 216 -9.88 -5.35 -14.41
C GLN A 216 -8.47 -5.48 -13.82
N PHE A 217 -8.09 -6.68 -13.39
CA PHE A 217 -6.73 -6.95 -12.94
C PHE A 217 -5.70 -6.71 -14.04
N LEU A 218 -5.97 -7.16 -15.26
CA LEU A 218 -5.09 -6.90 -16.41
C LEU A 218 -4.96 -5.40 -16.71
N GLU A 219 -6.04 -4.63 -16.57
CA GLU A 219 -5.98 -3.17 -16.69
C GLU A 219 -5.08 -2.55 -15.62
N VAL A 220 -5.19 -3.02 -14.37
CA VAL A 220 -4.32 -2.58 -13.27
C VAL A 220 -2.85 -2.93 -13.55
N LEU A 221 -2.57 -4.13 -14.05
CA LEU A 221 -1.21 -4.49 -14.46
C LEU A 221 -0.69 -3.58 -15.56
N ARG A 222 -1.45 -3.34 -16.62
CA ARG A 222 -1.04 -2.48 -17.75
C ARG A 222 -0.78 -1.03 -17.34
N ILE A 223 -1.49 -0.52 -16.33
CA ILE A 223 -1.26 0.84 -15.81
C ILE A 223 0.02 0.91 -14.97
N ASN A 224 0.34 -0.14 -14.22
CA ASN A 224 1.43 -0.14 -13.25
C ASN A 224 2.73 -0.78 -13.77
N ILE A 225 2.67 -1.61 -14.80
CA ILE A 225 3.84 -2.30 -15.39
C ILE A 225 4.25 -1.60 -16.68
N ARG A 226 5.56 -1.49 -16.90
CA ARG A 226 6.14 -0.88 -18.11
C ARG A 226 7.11 -1.84 -18.77
N GLN A 227 7.30 -1.69 -20.09
CA GLN A 227 8.40 -2.39 -20.78
C GLN A 227 9.73 -1.86 -20.26
N MET A 228 10.67 -2.77 -20.03
CA MET A 228 12.05 -2.39 -19.78
C MET A 228 12.58 -1.70 -21.04
N VAL A 229 13.07 -0.50 -20.88
CA VAL A 229 13.76 0.21 -21.97
C VAL A 229 15.09 -0.50 -22.19
N PRO A 230 15.41 -0.94 -23.41
CA PRO A 230 16.69 -1.62 -23.67
C PRO A 230 17.87 -0.75 -23.24
N ALA A 231 18.86 -1.33 -22.59
CA ALA A 231 20.03 -0.62 -22.10
C ALA A 231 20.75 0.21 -23.19
N SER A 232 20.64 -0.20 -24.46
CA SER A 232 21.17 0.52 -25.63
C SER A 232 20.46 1.83 -25.95
N SER A 233 19.29 2.11 -25.40
CA SER A 233 18.52 3.35 -25.65
C SER A 233 18.80 4.46 -24.63
N PHE A 234 19.55 4.17 -23.55
CA PHE A 234 19.98 5.19 -22.59
C PHE A 234 21.15 6.00 -23.13
N SER A 235 21.26 7.27 -22.71
CA SER A 235 22.44 8.07 -23.03
C SER A 235 23.69 7.39 -22.46
N VAL A 236 24.76 7.39 -23.22
CA VAL A 236 26.04 6.78 -22.79
C VAL A 236 26.49 7.41 -21.47
N SER A 237 26.33 8.75 -21.34
CA SER A 237 26.70 9.48 -20.13
C SER A 237 25.95 9.03 -18.89
N LEU A 238 24.60 8.80 -18.98
CA LEU A 238 23.81 8.36 -17.83
C LEU A 238 24.23 6.97 -17.36
N ARG A 239 24.57 6.06 -18.29
CA ARG A 239 25.08 4.75 -17.94
C ARG A 239 26.42 4.83 -17.23
N GLU A 240 27.37 5.58 -17.80
CA GLU A 240 28.71 5.79 -17.20
C GLU A 240 28.60 6.40 -15.82
N ASP A 241 27.74 7.39 -15.63
CA ASP A 241 27.53 8.06 -14.34
C ASP A 241 26.95 7.11 -13.29
N ILE A 242 26.01 6.26 -13.66
CA ILE A 242 25.43 5.27 -12.75
C ILE A 242 26.45 4.18 -12.44
N ASP A 243 27.16 3.65 -13.43
CA ASP A 243 28.18 2.64 -13.21
C ASP A 243 29.29 3.16 -12.28
N GLN A 244 29.76 4.37 -12.49
CA GLN A 244 30.73 5.02 -11.60
C GLN A 244 30.19 5.16 -10.17
N PHE A 245 28.96 5.67 -10.03
CA PHE A 245 28.34 5.82 -8.72
C PHE A 245 28.18 4.49 -7.97
N LEU A 246 27.80 3.43 -8.67
CA LEU A 246 27.67 2.10 -8.06
C LEU A 246 29.02 1.53 -7.63
N HIS A 247 30.07 1.69 -8.43
CA HIS A 247 31.43 1.31 -8.02
C HIS A 247 31.90 2.07 -6.76
N GLU A 248 31.64 3.39 -6.68
CA GLU A 248 31.93 4.18 -5.48
C GLU A 248 31.14 3.68 -4.25
N CYS A 249 29.88 3.26 -4.44
CA CYS A 249 29.09 2.66 -3.37
C CYS A 249 29.69 1.34 -2.89
N ASP A 250 30.09 0.45 -3.82
CA ASP A 250 30.68 -0.83 -3.50
C ASP A 250 31.99 -0.68 -2.70
N GLU A 251 32.84 0.30 -3.08
CA GLU A 251 34.07 0.62 -2.35
C GLU A 251 33.79 1.16 -0.93
N VAL A 252 32.79 2.04 -0.77
CA VAL A 252 32.52 2.73 0.49
C VAL A 252 31.71 1.86 1.45
N TYR A 253 30.74 1.10 0.95
CA TYR A 253 29.77 0.37 1.77
C TYR A 253 29.95 -1.15 1.73
N GLY A 254 30.87 -1.67 0.90
CA GLY A 254 31.11 -3.11 0.75
C GLY A 254 29.93 -3.83 0.10
N THR A 255 29.23 -3.18 -0.83
CA THR A 255 28.15 -3.77 -1.63
C THR A 255 28.68 -4.35 -2.92
N GLU A 256 27.86 -5.03 -3.70
CA GLU A 256 28.18 -5.61 -5.02
C GLU A 256 27.19 -5.12 -6.09
N PHE A 257 26.70 -3.88 -5.95
CA PHE A 257 25.69 -3.31 -6.85
C PHE A 257 26.18 -3.15 -8.29
N SER A 258 27.46 -2.86 -8.49
CA SER A 258 28.05 -2.68 -9.81
C SER A 258 28.20 -3.97 -10.62
N GLU A 259 28.13 -5.14 -9.96
CA GLU A 259 28.20 -6.44 -10.60
C GLU A 259 26.80 -7.01 -10.96
N ASP A 260 25.73 -6.46 -10.38
CA ASP A 260 24.36 -6.88 -10.64
C ASP A 260 23.77 -6.19 -11.88
N GLU A 261 23.89 -6.86 -13.05
CA GLU A 261 23.39 -6.34 -14.33
C GLU A 261 21.85 -6.15 -14.35
N VAL A 262 21.10 -6.98 -13.61
CA VAL A 262 19.63 -6.85 -13.50
C VAL A 262 19.29 -5.60 -12.72
N PHE A 263 19.94 -5.39 -11.59
CA PHE A 263 19.78 -4.19 -10.78
C PHE A 263 20.19 -2.94 -11.56
N LYS A 264 21.33 -2.93 -12.25
CA LYS A 264 21.80 -1.79 -13.06
C LYS A 264 20.82 -1.41 -14.16
N THR A 265 20.31 -2.40 -14.90
CA THR A 265 19.33 -2.16 -15.96
C THR A 265 18.01 -1.61 -15.40
N SER A 266 17.56 -2.14 -14.28
CA SER A 266 16.38 -1.64 -13.58
C SER A 266 16.58 -0.20 -13.10
N LEU A 267 17.72 0.09 -12.46
CA LEU A 267 18.06 1.42 -11.97
C LEU A 267 18.14 2.45 -13.12
N LEU A 268 18.81 2.11 -14.23
CA LEU A 268 18.88 2.96 -15.43
C LEU A 268 17.49 3.31 -15.95
N THR A 269 16.59 2.32 -16.04
CA THR A 269 15.22 2.52 -16.48
C THR A 269 14.48 3.48 -15.54
N HIS A 270 14.59 3.27 -14.23
CA HIS A 270 13.93 4.13 -13.25
C HIS A 270 14.45 5.57 -13.26
N VAL A 271 15.76 5.72 -13.35
CA VAL A 271 16.41 7.06 -13.34
C VAL A 271 16.08 7.83 -14.60
N SER A 272 16.10 7.19 -15.78
CA SER A 272 15.70 7.85 -17.02
C SER A 272 14.27 8.38 -16.94
N LEU A 273 13.32 7.55 -16.48
CA LEU A 273 11.93 7.97 -16.28
C LEU A 273 11.77 9.04 -15.18
N LEU A 274 12.64 9.03 -14.17
CA LEU A 274 12.65 10.05 -13.12
C LEU A 274 13.11 11.38 -13.70
N ILE A 275 14.21 11.42 -14.44
CA ILE A 275 14.75 12.61 -15.08
C ILE A 275 13.69 13.23 -16.01
N ASP A 276 13.06 12.42 -16.87
CA ASP A 276 12.00 12.89 -17.77
C ASP A 276 10.82 13.53 -17.03
N ARG A 277 10.39 12.94 -15.91
CA ARG A 277 9.31 13.47 -15.07
C ARG A 277 9.70 14.78 -14.39
N LEU A 278 10.91 14.86 -13.86
CA LEU A 278 11.40 16.06 -13.19
C LEU A 278 11.51 17.23 -14.16
N HIS A 279 11.99 17.00 -15.38
CA HIS A 279 11.97 18.01 -16.45
C HIS A 279 10.55 18.49 -16.80
N GLN A 280 9.55 17.60 -16.68
CA GLN A 280 8.14 17.95 -16.85
C GLN A 280 7.51 18.57 -15.59
N LYS A 281 8.29 18.81 -14.51
CA LYS A 281 7.84 19.31 -13.22
C LYS A 281 6.74 18.47 -12.57
N ILE A 282 6.74 17.15 -12.81
CA ILE A 282 5.84 16.18 -12.20
C ILE A 282 6.52 15.60 -10.97
N SER A 283 6.05 15.97 -9.79
CA SER A 283 6.54 15.41 -8.52
C SER A 283 5.45 14.58 -7.82
N TYR A 284 5.87 13.53 -7.11
CA TYR A 284 4.99 12.72 -6.27
C TYR A 284 5.50 12.74 -4.84
N LYS A 285 4.59 12.92 -3.90
CA LYS A 285 4.92 12.81 -2.48
C LYS A 285 5.20 11.34 -2.14
N ASN A 286 6.42 11.04 -1.72
CA ASN A 286 6.78 9.71 -1.24
C ASN A 286 6.49 9.60 0.27
N ASN A 287 5.45 8.88 0.63
CA ASN A 287 5.05 8.68 2.04
C ASN A 287 5.96 7.69 2.79
N LEU A 288 6.88 7.01 2.09
CA LEU A 288 7.77 5.98 2.66
C LEU A 288 9.12 6.53 3.14
N ILE A 289 9.43 7.79 2.89
CA ILE A 289 10.75 8.38 3.22
C ILE A 289 11.10 8.15 4.68
N SER A 290 10.17 8.42 5.60
CA SER A 290 10.40 8.24 7.04
C SER A 290 10.64 6.78 7.42
N GLU A 291 9.92 5.85 6.82
CA GLU A 291 10.06 4.41 7.06
C GLU A 291 11.40 3.89 6.53
N ILE A 292 11.78 4.27 5.31
CA ILE A 292 13.06 3.89 4.69
C ILE A 292 14.23 4.45 5.51
N CYS A 293 14.15 5.71 5.92
CA CYS A 293 15.19 6.35 6.73
C CYS A 293 15.43 5.61 8.06
N ILE A 294 14.38 5.12 8.71
CA ILE A 294 14.47 4.41 10.00
C ILE A 294 14.93 2.97 9.79
N ARG A 295 14.35 2.24 8.84
CA ARG A 295 14.61 0.81 8.65
C ARG A 295 15.90 0.52 7.88
N TYR A 296 16.24 1.38 6.93
CA TYR A 296 17.37 1.19 6.01
C TYR A 296 18.25 2.44 5.89
N PRO A 297 18.86 2.91 7.00
CA PRO A 297 19.58 4.19 7.02
C PRO A 297 20.75 4.24 6.04
N MET A 298 21.44 3.12 5.80
CA MET A 298 22.53 3.04 4.81
C MET A 298 22.00 3.26 3.39
N ILE A 299 20.94 2.55 3.00
CA ILE A 299 20.31 2.69 1.68
C ILE A 299 19.75 4.12 1.50
N PHE A 300 19.17 4.70 2.55
CA PHE A 300 18.70 6.07 2.52
C PHE A 300 19.83 7.08 2.23
N ASN A 301 21.00 6.92 2.88
CA ASN A 301 22.15 7.75 2.63
C ASN A 301 22.71 7.58 1.20
N ILE A 302 22.76 6.36 0.68
CA ILE A 302 23.13 6.09 -0.71
C ILE A 302 22.15 6.81 -1.66
N ALA A 303 20.84 6.74 -1.41
CA ALA A 303 19.83 7.40 -2.23
C ALA A 303 19.97 8.94 -2.21
N ILE A 304 20.29 9.56 -1.07
CA ILE A 304 20.57 11.00 -0.99
C ILE A 304 21.76 11.37 -1.86
N ARG A 305 22.90 10.68 -1.71
CA ARG A 305 24.10 10.93 -2.53
C ARG A 305 23.82 10.76 -4.03
N PHE A 306 23.02 9.75 -4.38
CA PHE A 306 22.59 9.52 -5.75
C PHE A 306 21.73 10.68 -6.27
N THR A 307 20.79 11.17 -5.47
CA THR A 307 19.96 12.33 -5.81
C THR A 307 20.78 13.59 -6.02
N ASP A 308 21.80 13.82 -5.17
CA ASP A 308 22.69 14.98 -5.31
C ASP A 308 23.51 14.89 -6.61
N MET A 309 24.05 13.73 -6.96
CA MET A 309 24.70 13.48 -8.24
C MET A 309 23.80 13.77 -9.45
N LEU A 310 22.51 13.32 -9.38
CA LEU A 310 21.55 13.59 -10.46
C LEU A 310 21.25 15.09 -10.59
N LYS A 311 21.11 15.82 -9.48
CA LYS A 311 20.90 17.27 -9.49
C LYS A 311 22.06 18.01 -10.16
N GLU A 312 23.27 17.65 -9.79
CA GLU A 312 24.47 18.28 -10.35
C GLU A 312 24.67 18.04 -11.84
N LYS A 313 24.40 16.80 -12.31
CA LYS A 313 24.73 16.40 -13.68
C LYS A 313 23.58 16.60 -14.67
N TYR A 314 22.33 16.56 -14.22
CA TYR A 314 21.15 16.54 -15.11
C TYR A 314 20.23 17.74 -14.92
N ASP A 315 20.62 18.75 -14.14
CA ASP A 315 19.85 20.00 -13.88
C ASP A 315 18.38 19.71 -13.50
N VAL A 316 18.19 18.76 -12.57
CA VAL A 316 16.87 18.38 -12.08
C VAL A 316 16.70 18.85 -10.64
N GLU A 317 15.52 19.42 -10.32
CA GLU A 317 15.10 19.75 -8.96
C GLU A 317 14.20 18.61 -8.43
N ALA A 318 14.67 17.91 -7.40
CA ALA A 318 13.95 16.80 -6.73
C ALA A 318 13.57 17.19 -5.29
#